data_2d2a630e5c15da4e05b86e82c73ba750
#
_entry.id   2d2a630e5c15da4e05b86e82c73ba750
#
_cell.length_a   1.000
_cell.length_b   1.000
_cell.length_c   1.000
_cell.angle_alpha   90.00
_cell.angle_beta   90.00
_cell.angle_gamma   90.00
#
_symmetry.space_group_name_H-M   'P 1'
#
loop_
_entity.id
_entity.type
_entity.pdbx_description
1 polymer ?
#
loop_
_entity_poly.entity_id
_entity_poly.type
_entity_poly.pdbx_seq_one_letter_code
_entity_poly.pdbx_strand_id
1 'polypeptide(L)'
;MGCDDVPPPQAEPSQAPTRLAGNPSYDAHQEPARAVLPLVPATATTLTVTDLDGVRRQLGVPELTSDDLMSDRSAFWEQAATQAPLLTDGMLRADGSELMLDHGFTEDDVDWEAHFTGPDGNGYVLAFRPDQDMDAVARAVAAGAGPLAGATVLRGEHLVVSGTADDGASSWATDPSIVPLVGAPAEATWVHRGCVSLDDALGPDATAGDQDRVLAHQDVTELEPLDAFAVSFGDHLATVRLGRGRTDLFDRLGLGEHWPGGSPSFEDGFGAGVGDPTTGRIGYDVPHPALAAGLTLTETLPFGVCNTVTPIPEPTGP
;
A
#
# COMPACT_ATOMS: atom_id res chain seq x y z
N MET A 1 15.64 -77.33 -5.95
CA MET A 1 14.37 -76.66 -6.30
C MET A 1 14.10 -75.61 -5.20
N GLY A 2 14.51 -74.39 -5.44
CA GLY A 2 14.27 -73.25 -4.59
C GLY A 2 13.03 -72.55 -5.07
N CYS A 3 12.07 -72.34 -4.16
CA CYS A 3 10.92 -71.47 -4.43
C CYS A 3 11.35 -70.05 -4.12
N ASP A 4 11.38 -69.20 -5.15
CA ASP A 4 11.54 -67.73 -4.99
C ASP A 4 10.27 -67.12 -4.45
N ASP A 5 10.29 -66.69 -3.18
CA ASP A 5 9.26 -65.86 -2.58
C ASP A 5 9.37 -64.43 -3.14
N VAL A 6 8.45 -64.07 -4.04
CA VAL A 6 8.29 -62.71 -4.52
C VAL A 6 7.42 -61.95 -3.45
N PRO A 7 7.94 -60.87 -2.82
CA PRO A 7 7.15 -60.08 -1.90
C PRO A 7 5.99 -59.40 -2.62
N PRO A 8 4.83 -59.23 -2.00
CA PRO A 8 3.68 -58.54 -2.59
C PRO A 8 3.97 -57.05 -2.82
N PRO A 9 3.41 -56.45 -3.87
CA PRO A 9 3.59 -55.02 -4.16
C PRO A 9 3.13 -54.18 -3.00
N GLN A 10 4.02 -53.30 -2.53
CA GLN A 10 3.68 -52.30 -1.54
C GLN A 10 2.68 -51.30 -2.15
N ALA A 11 1.53 -51.14 -1.51
CA ALA A 11 0.56 -50.11 -1.88
C ALA A 11 1.21 -48.74 -1.69
N GLU A 12 1.24 -47.93 -2.76
CA GLU A 12 1.65 -46.53 -2.69
C GLU A 12 0.75 -45.78 -1.69
N PRO A 13 1.32 -44.91 -0.82
CA PRO A 13 0.51 -44.10 0.07
C PRO A 13 -0.40 -43.20 -0.76
N SER A 14 -1.70 -43.41 -0.64
CA SER A 14 -2.73 -42.53 -1.20
C SER A 14 -2.45 -41.11 -0.74
N GLN A 15 -2.04 -40.24 -1.68
CA GLN A 15 -1.89 -38.80 -1.41
C GLN A 15 -3.30 -38.31 -1.01
N ALA A 16 -3.42 -37.89 0.24
CA ALA A 16 -4.60 -37.18 0.71
C ALA A 16 -4.83 -35.96 -0.20
N PRO A 17 -6.08 -35.68 -0.62
CA PRO A 17 -6.35 -34.54 -1.46
C PRO A 17 -5.81 -33.27 -0.76
N THR A 18 -4.92 -32.56 -1.43
CA THR A 18 -4.48 -31.23 -0.99
C THR A 18 -5.72 -30.39 -0.84
N ARG A 19 -6.11 -30.07 0.39
CA ARG A 19 -7.15 -29.07 0.66
C ARG A 19 -6.70 -27.81 -0.07
N LEU A 20 -7.48 -27.36 -1.05
CA LEU A 20 -7.38 -26.01 -1.56
C LEU A 20 -7.48 -25.11 -0.33
N ALA A 21 -6.40 -24.38 -0.03
CA ALA A 21 -6.43 -23.41 1.05
C ALA A 21 -7.58 -22.44 0.74
N GLY A 22 -8.56 -22.37 1.63
CA GLY A 22 -9.61 -21.35 1.53
C GLY A 22 -8.96 -19.97 1.50
N ASN A 23 -9.63 -18.96 0.94
CA ASN A 23 -9.14 -17.58 1.00
C ASN A 23 -8.79 -17.26 2.47
N PRO A 24 -7.61 -16.65 2.74
CA PRO A 24 -7.29 -16.16 4.08
C PRO A 24 -8.39 -15.19 4.54
N SER A 25 -8.77 -15.27 5.81
CA SER A 25 -9.66 -14.31 6.44
C SER A 25 -8.87 -13.13 7.02
N TYR A 26 -9.54 -12.02 7.28
CA TYR A 26 -8.99 -10.90 8.03
C TYR A 26 -8.46 -11.37 9.41
N ASP A 27 -7.32 -10.82 9.82
CA ASP A 27 -6.68 -11.09 11.10
C ASP A 27 -6.12 -9.77 11.66
N ALA A 28 -6.77 -9.24 12.68
CA ALA A 28 -6.43 -7.97 13.34
C ALA A 28 -5.05 -7.98 14.06
N HIS A 29 -4.42 -9.15 14.22
CA HIS A 29 -3.09 -9.26 14.84
C HIS A 29 -1.94 -9.10 13.83
N GLN A 30 -2.25 -9.02 12.54
CA GLN A 30 -1.26 -8.77 11.50
C GLN A 30 -1.08 -7.28 11.28
N GLU A 31 0.08 -6.91 10.73
CA GLU A 31 0.32 -5.55 10.26
C GLU A 31 -0.78 -5.09 9.29
N PRO A 32 -1.23 -3.83 9.36
CA PRO A 32 -2.39 -3.34 8.60
C PRO A 32 -2.34 -3.67 7.10
N ALA A 33 -1.17 -3.46 6.45
CA ALA A 33 -1.00 -3.75 5.03
C ALA A 33 -1.11 -5.25 4.69
N ARG A 34 -0.88 -6.14 5.66
CA ARG A 34 -1.08 -7.58 5.52
C ARG A 34 -2.50 -7.98 5.85
N ALA A 35 -3.04 -7.43 6.93
CA ALA A 35 -4.38 -7.71 7.43
C ALA A 35 -5.47 -7.37 6.40
N VAL A 36 -5.29 -6.30 5.63
CA VAL A 36 -6.28 -5.82 4.66
C VAL A 36 -6.37 -6.67 3.38
N LEU A 37 -5.33 -7.43 3.01
CA LEU A 37 -5.27 -8.16 1.73
C LEU A 37 -6.47 -9.07 1.44
N PRO A 38 -7.08 -9.77 2.42
CA PRO A 38 -8.28 -10.57 2.18
C PRO A 38 -9.49 -9.76 1.71
N LEU A 39 -9.52 -8.46 2.02
CA LEU A 39 -10.61 -7.55 1.70
C LEU A 39 -10.40 -6.83 0.37
N VAL A 40 -9.16 -6.79 -0.17
CA VAL A 40 -8.83 -6.13 -1.43
C VAL A 40 -9.19 -7.04 -2.60
N PRO A 41 -10.07 -6.61 -3.54
CA PRO A 41 -10.43 -7.41 -4.71
C PRO A 41 -9.22 -7.78 -5.57
N ALA A 42 -9.23 -8.97 -6.17
CA ALA A 42 -8.15 -9.43 -7.05
C ALA A 42 -7.92 -8.51 -8.26
N THR A 43 -8.90 -7.74 -8.66
CA THR A 43 -8.85 -6.79 -9.78
C THR A 43 -8.27 -5.43 -9.40
N ALA A 44 -8.08 -5.14 -8.11
CA ALA A 44 -7.46 -3.89 -7.69
C ALA A 44 -6.05 -3.74 -8.28
N THR A 45 -5.66 -2.50 -8.58
CA THR A 45 -4.35 -2.14 -9.14
C THR A 45 -3.45 -1.46 -8.11
N THR A 46 -4.03 -0.66 -7.21
CA THR A 46 -3.28 0.03 -6.16
C THR A 46 -3.92 -0.21 -4.79
N LEU A 47 -3.09 -0.15 -3.76
CA LEU A 47 -3.50 -0.17 -2.35
C LEU A 47 -2.62 0.82 -1.60
N THR A 48 -3.25 1.74 -0.87
CA THR A 48 -2.61 2.57 0.15
C THR A 48 -3.06 2.12 1.53
N VAL A 49 -2.16 2.09 2.49
CA VAL A 49 -2.48 1.82 3.90
C VAL A 49 -1.72 2.82 4.75
N THR A 50 -2.39 3.49 5.67
CA THR A 50 -1.79 4.36 6.68
C THR A 50 -2.14 3.81 8.06
N ASP A 51 -1.13 3.44 8.84
CA ASP A 51 -1.25 3.05 10.24
C ASP A 51 -1.26 4.32 11.09
N LEU A 52 -2.45 4.87 11.33
CA LEU A 52 -2.62 6.10 12.11
C LEU A 52 -2.21 5.90 13.58
N ASP A 53 -2.36 4.69 14.12
CA ASP A 53 -1.89 4.37 15.46
C ASP A 53 -0.35 4.33 15.50
N GLY A 54 0.30 3.80 14.44
CA GLY A 54 1.74 3.89 14.23
C GLY A 54 2.23 5.33 14.18
N VAL A 55 1.56 6.18 13.42
CA VAL A 55 1.86 7.62 13.33
C VAL A 55 1.68 8.32 14.68
N ARG A 56 0.59 8.03 15.43
CA ARG A 56 0.40 8.58 16.79
C ARG A 56 1.54 8.18 17.73
N ARG A 57 1.98 6.92 17.69
CA ARG A 57 3.12 6.44 18.49
C ARG A 57 4.42 7.18 18.13
N GLN A 58 4.71 7.33 16.84
CA GLN A 58 5.89 8.04 16.35
C GLN A 58 5.90 9.51 16.81
N LEU A 59 4.76 10.18 16.76
CA LEU A 59 4.61 11.58 17.17
C LEU A 59 4.43 11.78 18.69
N GLY A 60 4.46 10.70 19.47
CA GLY A 60 4.45 10.74 20.95
C GLY A 60 3.09 10.95 21.58
N VAL A 61 1.99 10.72 20.86
CA VAL A 61 0.60 10.86 21.31
C VAL A 61 -0.22 9.56 21.10
N PRO A 62 0.24 8.39 21.57
CA PRO A 62 -0.37 7.10 21.24
C PRO A 62 -1.82 6.93 21.70
N GLU A 63 -2.21 7.66 22.74
CA GLU A 63 -3.55 7.56 23.34
C GLU A 63 -4.54 8.60 22.78
N LEU A 64 -4.14 9.40 21.77
CA LEU A 64 -5.00 10.45 21.22
C LEU A 64 -6.27 9.87 20.60
N THR A 65 -7.43 10.40 20.99
CA THR A 65 -8.77 9.98 20.54
C THR A 65 -9.67 11.18 20.26
N SER A 66 -10.91 10.92 19.85
CA SER A 66 -11.93 11.96 19.69
C SER A 66 -12.34 12.64 21.01
N ASP A 67 -12.11 12.00 22.16
CA ASP A 67 -12.40 12.54 23.50
C ASP A 67 -11.41 13.61 23.96
N ASP A 68 -10.24 13.70 23.29
CA ASP A 68 -9.23 14.70 23.61
C ASP A 68 -9.61 16.10 23.13
N LEU A 69 -8.91 17.11 23.67
CA LEU A 69 -9.14 18.49 23.28
C LEU A 69 -8.93 18.69 21.78
N MET A 70 -9.82 19.45 21.14
CA MET A 70 -9.70 19.75 19.70
C MET A 70 -8.34 20.39 19.35
N SER A 71 -7.73 21.16 20.28
CA SER A 71 -6.39 21.71 20.09
C SER A 71 -5.31 20.65 19.93
N ASP A 72 -5.39 19.57 20.71
CA ASP A 72 -4.40 18.51 20.72
C ASP A 72 -4.55 17.64 19.46
N ARG A 73 -5.79 17.34 19.08
CA ARG A 73 -6.12 16.64 17.82
C ARG A 73 -5.66 17.44 16.59
N SER A 74 -5.95 18.77 16.58
CA SER A 74 -5.47 19.64 15.49
C SER A 74 -3.94 19.67 15.42
N ALA A 75 -3.26 19.78 16.57
CA ALA A 75 -1.81 19.79 16.63
C ALA A 75 -1.19 18.47 16.11
N PHE A 76 -1.82 17.32 16.43
CA PHE A 76 -1.42 16.02 15.86
C PHE A 76 -1.48 16.03 14.33
N TRP A 77 -2.61 16.43 13.74
CA TRP A 77 -2.76 16.44 12.29
C TRP A 77 -1.85 17.44 11.58
N GLU A 78 -1.62 18.62 12.18
CA GLU A 78 -0.65 19.59 11.65
C GLU A 78 0.77 19.03 11.66
N GLN A 79 1.16 18.31 12.71
CA GLN A 79 2.44 17.67 12.82
C GLN A 79 2.56 16.48 11.88
N ALA A 80 1.55 15.60 11.83
CA ALA A 80 1.51 14.43 10.96
C ALA A 80 1.62 14.81 9.47
N ALA A 81 0.93 15.87 9.04
CA ALA A 81 0.98 16.38 7.67
C ALA A 81 2.38 16.79 7.20
N THR A 82 3.35 16.97 8.10
CA THR A 82 4.71 17.36 7.76
C THR A 82 5.77 16.34 8.14
N GLN A 83 5.54 15.57 9.21
CA GLN A 83 6.53 14.68 9.82
C GLN A 83 6.22 13.19 9.64
N ALA A 84 5.03 12.83 9.13
CA ALA A 84 4.66 11.45 8.88
C ALA A 84 4.43 11.18 7.38
N PRO A 85 4.62 9.94 6.91
CA PRO A 85 4.41 9.55 5.53
C PRO A 85 2.93 9.20 5.28
N LEU A 86 2.03 10.17 5.46
CA LEU A 86 0.60 9.94 5.29
C LEU A 86 0.25 9.65 3.83
N LEU A 87 -0.36 8.49 3.58
CA LEU A 87 -0.95 8.13 2.29
C LEU A 87 -2.46 8.39 2.23
N THR A 88 -2.99 9.10 3.21
CA THR A 88 -4.37 9.58 3.33
C THR A 88 -4.40 10.93 4.03
N ASP A 89 -5.42 11.72 3.73
CA ASP A 89 -5.72 12.94 4.50
C ASP A 89 -6.61 12.65 5.72
N GLY A 90 -7.01 11.38 5.93
CA GLY A 90 -8.01 10.96 6.91
C GLY A 90 -9.43 11.13 6.36
N MET A 91 -10.06 10.02 5.98
CA MET A 91 -11.32 10.01 5.24
C MET A 91 -12.48 10.68 5.98
N LEU A 92 -12.52 10.57 7.32
CA LEU A 92 -13.60 11.11 8.16
C LEU A 92 -13.34 12.55 8.63
N ARG A 93 -12.14 13.11 8.38
CA ARG A 93 -11.77 14.43 8.93
C ARG A 93 -12.66 15.59 8.46
N ALA A 94 -13.05 15.58 7.20
CA ALA A 94 -13.89 16.63 6.64
C ALA A 94 -15.25 16.74 7.35
N ASP A 95 -15.80 15.59 7.76
CA ASP A 95 -17.09 15.46 8.42
C ASP A 95 -16.95 15.26 9.94
N GLY A 96 -15.74 15.39 10.49
CA GLY A 96 -15.41 15.06 11.88
C GLY A 96 -16.26 15.80 12.92
N SER A 97 -16.65 17.05 12.67
CA SER A 97 -17.52 17.80 13.60
C SER A 97 -18.94 17.24 13.64
N GLU A 98 -19.50 16.85 12.50
CA GLU A 98 -20.84 16.23 12.40
C GLU A 98 -20.82 14.85 13.03
N LEU A 99 -19.82 14.02 12.66
CA LEU A 99 -19.64 12.67 13.22
C LEU A 99 -19.50 12.70 14.74
N MET A 100 -18.73 13.64 15.29
CA MET A 100 -18.59 13.79 16.73
C MET A 100 -19.89 14.18 17.42
N LEU A 101 -20.62 15.16 16.88
CA LEU A 101 -21.86 15.67 17.50
C LEU A 101 -23.01 14.66 17.44
N ASP A 102 -23.15 13.95 16.32
CA ASP A 102 -24.30 13.08 16.07
C ASP A 102 -24.04 11.63 16.45
N HIS A 103 -22.77 11.21 16.43
CA HIS A 103 -22.40 9.79 16.57
C HIS A 103 -21.31 9.53 17.62
N GLY A 104 -20.54 10.54 18.05
CA GLY A 104 -19.57 10.44 19.14
C GLY A 104 -18.22 9.80 18.76
N PHE A 105 -17.79 9.92 17.51
CA PHE A 105 -16.48 9.49 17.05
C PHE A 105 -15.97 10.37 15.91
N THR A 106 -14.68 10.28 15.60
CA THR A 106 -14.04 10.97 14.46
C THR A 106 -12.95 10.11 13.82
N GLU A 107 -12.16 10.67 12.92
CA GLU A 107 -10.94 10.02 12.38
C GLU A 107 -9.92 9.68 13.47
N ASP A 108 -9.93 10.40 14.59
CA ASP A 108 -8.99 10.17 15.70
C ASP A 108 -9.21 8.81 16.41
N ASP A 109 -10.35 8.16 16.15
CA ASP A 109 -10.70 6.82 16.65
C ASP A 109 -10.42 5.71 15.65
N VAL A 110 -9.84 6.03 14.48
CA VAL A 110 -9.41 5.07 13.46
C VAL A 110 -7.97 4.67 13.75
N ASP A 111 -7.71 3.36 13.87
CA ASP A 111 -6.36 2.81 14.05
C ASP A 111 -5.56 2.84 12.75
N TRP A 112 -6.19 2.39 11.67
CA TRP A 112 -5.59 2.47 10.33
C TRP A 112 -6.67 2.61 9.25
N GLU A 113 -6.23 3.17 8.14
CA GLU A 113 -7.06 3.42 6.96
C GLU A 113 -6.41 2.82 5.73
N ALA A 114 -7.18 2.14 4.89
CA ALA A 114 -6.73 1.62 3.62
C ALA A 114 -7.67 2.03 2.49
N HIS A 115 -7.09 2.40 1.34
CA HIS A 115 -7.82 2.63 0.10
C HIS A 115 -7.25 1.78 -1.01
N PHE A 116 -8.11 1.31 -1.89
CA PHE A 116 -7.69 0.59 -3.09
C PHE A 116 -8.47 1.07 -4.30
N THR A 117 -7.82 1.01 -5.45
CA THR A 117 -8.40 1.38 -6.74
C THR A 117 -8.22 0.27 -7.75
N GLY A 118 -9.10 0.19 -8.73
CA GLY A 118 -9.03 -0.78 -9.80
C GLY A 118 -10.08 -0.54 -10.87
N PRO A 119 -10.09 -1.34 -11.93
CA PRO A 119 -11.04 -1.18 -13.05
C PRO A 119 -12.51 -1.35 -12.62
N ASP A 120 -12.78 -2.07 -11.53
CA ASP A 120 -14.13 -2.30 -11.03
C ASP A 120 -14.58 -1.21 -10.04
N GLY A 121 -13.74 -0.22 -9.76
CA GLY A 121 -14.03 0.90 -8.88
C GLY A 121 -13.02 1.04 -7.73
N ASN A 122 -13.37 1.93 -6.81
CA ASN A 122 -12.57 2.22 -5.63
C ASN A 122 -13.24 1.62 -4.39
N GLY A 123 -12.43 1.31 -3.38
CA GLY A 123 -12.93 0.86 -2.11
C GLY A 123 -12.01 1.31 -0.96
N TYR A 124 -12.48 1.09 0.24
CA TYR A 124 -11.73 1.42 1.45
C TYR A 124 -12.03 0.46 2.60
N VAL A 125 -11.14 0.48 3.57
CA VAL A 125 -11.30 -0.17 4.87
C VAL A 125 -10.84 0.81 5.94
N LEU A 126 -11.71 1.07 6.92
CA LEU A 126 -11.37 1.78 8.15
C LEU A 126 -11.37 0.76 9.29
N ALA A 127 -10.27 0.66 10.02
CA ALA A 127 -10.18 -0.12 11.24
C ALA A 127 -10.25 0.82 12.44
N PHE A 128 -11.25 0.63 13.26
CA PHE A 128 -11.46 1.41 14.47
C PHE A 128 -10.75 0.79 15.67
N ARG A 129 -10.41 1.63 16.62
CA ARG A 129 -9.82 1.22 17.89
C ARG A 129 -10.67 0.14 18.58
N PRO A 130 -10.04 -0.79 19.35
CA PRO A 130 -10.77 -1.89 19.99
C PRO A 130 -11.83 -1.46 21.01
N ASP A 131 -11.71 -0.24 21.58
CA ASP A 131 -12.63 0.34 22.55
C ASP A 131 -13.73 1.21 21.90
N GLN A 132 -13.69 1.41 20.57
CA GLN A 132 -14.71 2.18 19.85
C GLN A 132 -16.08 1.50 19.89
N ASP A 133 -17.14 2.28 20.20
CA ASP A 133 -18.54 1.80 20.09
C ASP A 133 -18.96 1.58 18.63
N MET A 134 -18.81 0.36 18.15
CA MET A 134 -19.20 -0.02 16.79
C MET A 134 -20.71 0.05 16.53
N ASP A 135 -21.55 0.15 17.55
CA ASP A 135 -22.98 0.43 17.36
C ASP A 135 -23.21 1.92 17.03
N ALA A 136 -22.40 2.84 17.56
CA ALA A 136 -22.40 4.25 17.15
C ALA A 136 -21.96 4.38 15.68
N VAL A 137 -20.88 3.70 15.29
CA VAL A 137 -20.40 3.66 13.91
C VAL A 137 -21.47 3.08 12.97
N ALA A 138 -22.16 2.00 13.39
CA ALA A 138 -23.23 1.41 12.58
C ALA A 138 -24.44 2.35 12.41
N ARG A 139 -24.75 3.18 13.42
CA ARG A 139 -25.79 4.21 13.29
C ARG A 139 -25.40 5.28 12.29
N ALA A 140 -24.13 5.72 12.27
CA ALA A 140 -23.61 6.66 11.28
C ALA A 140 -23.69 6.14 9.86
N VAL A 141 -23.26 4.87 9.64
CA VAL A 141 -23.38 4.19 8.34
C VAL A 141 -24.84 4.08 7.90
N ALA A 142 -25.74 3.67 8.80
CA ALA A 142 -27.17 3.57 8.50
C ALA A 142 -27.84 4.92 8.19
N ALA A 143 -27.33 6.00 8.79
CA ALA A 143 -27.75 7.37 8.50
C ALA A 143 -27.17 7.91 7.18
N GLY A 144 -26.17 7.24 6.60
CA GLY A 144 -25.45 7.69 5.41
C GLY A 144 -24.56 8.90 5.70
N ALA A 145 -23.94 8.95 6.88
CA ALA A 145 -23.11 10.07 7.30
C ALA A 145 -21.83 10.19 6.47
N GLY A 146 -21.68 11.31 5.76
CA GLY A 146 -20.49 11.62 4.97
C GLY A 146 -19.99 10.47 4.08
N PRO A 147 -18.70 10.12 4.14
CA PRO A 147 -18.10 9.06 3.32
C PRO A 147 -18.52 7.65 3.73
N LEU A 148 -19.21 7.47 4.86
CA LEU A 148 -19.71 6.18 5.35
C LEU A 148 -20.98 5.72 4.63
N ALA A 149 -21.57 6.55 3.78
CA ALA A 149 -22.79 6.22 3.05
C ALA A 149 -22.61 4.96 2.19
N GLY A 150 -23.47 3.96 2.41
CA GLY A 150 -23.44 2.70 1.66
C GLY A 150 -22.35 1.70 2.07
N ALA A 151 -21.56 2.00 3.09
CA ALA A 151 -20.56 1.08 3.63
C ALA A 151 -21.17 -0.08 4.42
N THR A 152 -20.38 -1.09 4.70
CA THR A 152 -20.73 -2.23 5.57
C THR A 152 -19.91 -2.18 6.85
N VAL A 153 -20.56 -2.46 8.00
CA VAL A 153 -19.90 -2.54 9.30
C VAL A 153 -19.68 -3.99 9.70
N LEU A 154 -18.43 -4.36 9.86
CA LEU A 154 -17.98 -5.66 10.38
C LEU A 154 -17.67 -5.49 11.88
N ARG A 155 -18.71 -5.56 12.73
CA ARG A 155 -18.62 -5.21 14.16
C ARG A 155 -17.60 -6.07 14.93
N GLY A 156 -17.52 -7.35 14.63
CA GLY A 156 -16.63 -8.29 15.31
C GLY A 156 -15.15 -8.03 15.03
N GLU A 157 -14.87 -7.44 13.90
CA GLU A 157 -13.53 -7.07 13.41
C GLU A 157 -13.20 -5.60 13.66
N HIS A 158 -14.12 -4.78 14.15
CA HIS A 158 -14.01 -3.32 14.29
C HIS A 158 -13.72 -2.61 12.96
N LEU A 159 -14.32 -3.08 11.85
CA LEU A 159 -14.09 -2.53 10.51
C LEU A 159 -15.34 -1.85 9.94
N VAL A 160 -15.11 -0.81 9.13
CA VAL A 160 -16.05 -0.30 8.13
C VAL A 160 -15.43 -0.47 6.76
N VAL A 161 -16.17 -1.07 5.83
CA VAL A 161 -15.64 -1.45 4.52
C VAL A 161 -16.57 -1.02 3.38
N SER A 162 -15.97 -0.70 2.23
CA SER A 162 -16.70 -0.40 1.00
C SER A 162 -15.91 -0.92 -0.21
N GLY A 163 -16.60 -1.47 -1.22
CA GLY A 163 -15.96 -1.96 -2.44
C GLY A 163 -15.04 -3.17 -2.24
N THR A 164 -15.12 -3.86 -1.11
CA THR A 164 -14.26 -5.01 -0.78
C THR A 164 -14.63 -6.25 -1.58
N ALA A 165 -13.71 -7.23 -1.60
CA ALA A 165 -13.96 -8.54 -2.16
C ALA A 165 -15.12 -9.23 -1.43
N ASP A 166 -16.03 -9.85 -2.19
CA ASP A 166 -17.10 -10.67 -1.64
C ASP A 166 -16.54 -11.93 -0.97
N ASP A 167 -17.30 -12.50 -0.01
CA ASP A 167 -16.96 -13.75 0.65
C ASP A 167 -16.72 -14.87 -0.39
N GLY A 168 -15.52 -15.45 -0.35
CA GLY A 168 -15.09 -16.51 -1.27
C GLY A 168 -14.62 -16.04 -2.65
N ALA A 169 -14.67 -14.74 -2.95
CA ALA A 169 -14.05 -14.18 -4.16
C ALA A 169 -12.52 -14.16 -4.05
N SER A 170 -11.85 -14.10 -5.20
CA SER A 170 -10.39 -13.94 -5.23
C SER A 170 -10.00 -12.56 -4.70
N SER A 171 -9.01 -12.52 -3.80
CA SER A 171 -8.48 -11.31 -3.20
C SER A 171 -6.96 -11.25 -3.33
N TRP A 172 -6.37 -10.12 -2.97
CA TRP A 172 -4.91 -9.97 -2.94
C TRP A 172 -4.21 -10.91 -1.95
N ALA A 173 -4.92 -11.43 -0.96
CA ALA A 173 -4.37 -12.40 -0.02
C ALA A 173 -3.91 -13.72 -0.65
N THR A 174 -4.38 -14.04 -1.86
CA THR A 174 -3.99 -15.25 -2.62
C THR A 174 -3.01 -14.95 -3.76
N ASP A 175 -2.63 -13.69 -3.97
CA ASP A 175 -1.70 -13.30 -5.02
C ASP A 175 -0.24 -13.51 -4.59
N PRO A 176 0.49 -14.44 -5.23
CA PRO A 176 1.86 -14.76 -4.85
C PRO A 176 2.86 -13.63 -5.14
N SER A 177 2.52 -12.67 -6.00
CA SER A 177 3.36 -11.50 -6.29
C SER A 177 3.22 -10.42 -5.22
N ILE A 178 2.06 -10.29 -4.58
CA ILE A 178 1.74 -9.22 -3.62
C ILE A 178 2.04 -9.64 -2.18
N VAL A 179 1.61 -10.85 -1.80
CA VAL A 179 1.72 -11.35 -0.43
C VAL A 179 3.13 -11.21 0.21
N PRO A 180 4.25 -11.46 -0.51
CA PRO A 180 5.59 -11.30 0.03
C PRO A 180 6.06 -9.85 0.17
N LEU A 181 5.36 -8.88 -0.42
CA LEU A 181 5.75 -7.48 -0.43
C LEU A 181 5.38 -6.75 0.86
N VAL A 182 4.40 -7.26 1.60
CA VAL A 182 3.81 -6.61 2.79
C VAL A 182 3.99 -7.48 4.05
N GLY A 183 3.69 -6.90 5.23
CA GLY A 183 3.69 -7.61 6.51
C GLY A 183 4.92 -7.33 7.39
N ALA A 184 5.80 -6.40 6.99
CA ALA A 184 6.75 -5.78 7.91
C ALA A 184 6.08 -4.56 8.55
N PRO A 185 6.40 -4.23 9.84
CA PRO A 185 5.91 -3.02 10.48
C PRO A 185 6.19 -1.78 9.65
N ALA A 186 5.19 -0.91 9.50
CA ALA A 186 5.30 0.31 8.72
C ALA A 186 4.20 1.30 9.13
N GLU A 187 4.53 2.59 9.14
CA GLU A 187 3.58 3.69 9.36
C GLU A 187 2.66 3.90 8.15
N ALA A 188 3.18 3.62 6.96
CA ALA A 188 2.40 3.62 5.75
C ALA A 188 2.96 2.62 4.72
N THR A 189 2.09 2.05 3.91
CA THR A 189 2.46 1.12 2.83
C THR A 189 1.62 1.40 1.59
N TRP A 190 2.29 1.56 0.47
CA TRP A 190 1.69 1.63 -0.84
C TRP A 190 2.08 0.40 -1.66
N VAL A 191 1.13 -0.20 -2.36
CA VAL A 191 1.35 -1.38 -3.20
C VAL A 191 0.76 -1.12 -4.58
N HIS A 192 1.53 -1.43 -5.62
CA HIS A 192 1.09 -1.36 -7.00
C HIS A 192 1.20 -2.73 -7.67
N ARG A 193 0.15 -3.14 -8.35
CA ARG A 193 0.14 -4.33 -9.20
C ARG A 193 0.68 -3.97 -10.58
N GLY A 194 1.72 -4.66 -11.00
CA GLY A 194 2.45 -4.33 -12.23
C GLY A 194 3.54 -3.30 -12.00
N CYS A 195 3.84 -2.55 -13.03
CA CYS A 195 4.82 -1.48 -13.07
C CYS A 195 4.15 -0.15 -13.43
N VAL A 196 4.78 0.97 -13.15
CA VAL A 196 4.36 2.31 -13.57
C VAL A 196 4.94 2.60 -14.96
N SER A 197 4.17 3.17 -15.88
CA SER A 197 4.72 3.58 -17.18
C SER A 197 5.78 4.67 -17.00
N LEU A 198 6.74 4.77 -17.90
CA LEU A 198 7.81 5.77 -17.77
C LEU A 198 7.27 7.20 -17.84
N ASP A 199 6.24 7.43 -18.66
CA ASP A 199 5.55 8.70 -18.80
C ASP A 199 4.77 9.08 -17.53
N ASP A 200 4.04 8.15 -16.92
CA ASP A 200 3.35 8.39 -15.64
C ASP A 200 4.36 8.68 -14.52
N ALA A 201 5.45 7.90 -14.45
CA ALA A 201 6.48 8.08 -13.42
C ALA A 201 7.23 9.42 -13.56
N LEU A 202 7.37 9.96 -14.76
CA LEU A 202 7.92 11.29 -15.01
C LEU A 202 6.96 12.43 -14.63
N GLY A 203 5.67 12.11 -14.49
CA GLY A 203 4.63 13.04 -14.10
C GLY A 203 3.95 13.77 -15.27
N PRO A 204 2.86 14.50 -15.00
CA PRO A 204 1.96 15.04 -16.03
C PRO A 204 2.60 16.15 -16.89
N ASP A 205 3.63 16.80 -16.41
CA ASP A 205 4.36 17.87 -17.12
C ASP A 205 5.60 17.36 -17.86
N ALA A 206 5.79 16.04 -17.92
CA ALA A 206 6.94 15.42 -18.56
C ALA A 206 7.00 15.70 -20.06
N THR A 207 8.21 15.91 -20.55
CA THR A 207 8.49 16.17 -21.96
C THR A 207 9.21 14.99 -22.62
N ALA A 208 9.18 14.91 -23.94
CA ALA A 208 10.01 13.96 -24.69
C ALA A 208 11.50 14.09 -24.32
N GLY A 209 11.98 15.32 -24.06
CA GLY A 209 13.34 15.57 -23.62
C GLY A 209 13.68 15.02 -22.23
N ASP A 210 12.71 14.95 -21.34
CA ASP A 210 12.88 14.30 -20.02
C ASP A 210 12.98 12.78 -20.17
N GLN A 211 12.09 12.20 -21.00
CA GLN A 211 12.14 10.79 -21.35
C GLN A 211 13.48 10.41 -22.02
N ASP A 212 13.93 11.17 -23.00
CA ASP A 212 15.21 10.93 -23.69
C ASP A 212 16.39 11.02 -22.70
N ARG A 213 16.32 11.90 -21.72
CA ARG A 213 17.38 12.03 -20.70
C ARG A 213 17.47 10.78 -19.83
N VAL A 214 16.35 10.20 -19.39
CA VAL A 214 16.34 8.92 -18.64
C VAL A 214 16.91 7.82 -19.52
N LEU A 215 16.41 7.69 -20.75
CA LEU A 215 16.81 6.61 -21.67
C LEU A 215 18.28 6.72 -22.11
N ALA A 216 18.89 7.92 -22.08
CA ALA A 216 20.31 8.10 -22.35
C ALA A 216 21.21 7.54 -21.22
N HIS A 217 20.70 7.43 -20.00
CA HIS A 217 21.44 6.90 -18.84
C HIS A 217 21.16 5.42 -18.61
N GLN A 218 19.92 4.97 -18.82
CA GLN A 218 19.48 3.59 -18.55
C GLN A 218 18.56 3.10 -19.67
N ASP A 219 18.90 1.97 -20.28
CA ASP A 219 17.99 1.26 -21.17
C ASP A 219 16.94 0.50 -20.32
N VAL A 220 15.77 1.11 -20.15
CA VAL A 220 14.71 0.52 -19.35
C VAL A 220 14.16 -0.79 -19.95
N THR A 221 14.40 -1.05 -21.24
CA THR A 221 13.96 -2.31 -21.88
C THR A 221 14.73 -3.54 -21.41
N GLU A 222 15.89 -3.33 -20.77
CA GLU A 222 16.68 -4.38 -20.14
C GLU A 222 16.22 -4.74 -18.72
N LEU A 223 15.32 -3.94 -18.13
CA LEU A 223 14.76 -4.22 -16.80
C LEU A 223 13.88 -5.48 -16.83
N GLU A 224 13.91 -6.22 -15.74
CA GLU A 224 12.98 -7.36 -15.57
C GLU A 224 11.54 -6.85 -15.34
N PRO A 225 10.51 -7.53 -15.90
CA PRO A 225 9.10 -7.15 -15.64
C PRO A 225 8.78 -7.12 -14.16
N LEU A 226 7.88 -6.24 -13.76
CA LEU A 226 7.31 -6.19 -12.40
C LEU A 226 5.87 -6.71 -12.44
N ASP A 227 5.60 -7.77 -11.68
CA ASP A 227 4.23 -8.24 -11.44
C ASP A 227 3.52 -7.40 -10.36
N ALA A 228 4.30 -6.92 -9.39
CA ALA A 228 3.88 -5.99 -8.35
C ALA A 228 5.11 -5.42 -7.64
N PHE A 229 4.95 -4.30 -6.95
CA PHE A 229 5.94 -3.78 -6.02
C PHE A 229 5.28 -3.00 -4.88
N ALA A 230 6.02 -2.75 -3.81
CA ALA A 230 5.54 -2.01 -2.66
C ALA A 230 6.58 -1.02 -2.16
N VAL A 231 6.09 0.09 -1.60
CA VAL A 231 6.86 1.06 -0.81
C VAL A 231 6.28 1.07 0.60
N SER A 232 7.10 0.83 1.61
CA SER A 232 6.69 0.90 3.02
C SER A 232 7.56 1.91 3.73
N PHE A 233 6.94 2.76 4.56
CA PHE A 233 7.58 3.82 5.32
C PHE A 233 7.56 3.49 6.81
N GLY A 234 8.66 3.73 7.50
CA GLY A 234 8.79 3.61 8.95
C GLY A 234 10.17 4.04 9.42
N ASP A 235 10.25 4.65 10.59
CA ASP A 235 11.51 5.11 11.21
C ASP A 235 12.35 6.02 10.29
N HIS A 236 11.73 6.94 9.55
CA HIS A 236 12.35 7.81 8.55
C HIS A 236 13.03 7.08 7.38
N LEU A 237 12.67 5.84 7.14
CA LEU A 237 13.13 5.04 6.01
C LEU A 237 11.98 4.67 5.10
N ALA A 238 12.27 4.57 3.80
CA ALA A 238 11.40 3.90 2.85
C ALA A 238 12.04 2.59 2.42
N THR A 239 11.27 1.51 2.46
CA THR A 239 11.69 0.21 1.94
C THR A 239 10.86 -0.14 0.72
N VAL A 240 11.49 -0.12 -0.44
CA VAL A 240 10.92 -0.62 -1.69
C VAL A 240 11.13 -2.13 -1.78
N ARG A 241 10.09 -2.88 -2.15
CA ARG A 241 10.14 -4.33 -2.36
C ARG A 241 9.70 -4.64 -3.78
N LEU A 242 10.62 -5.19 -4.57
CA LEU A 242 10.44 -5.51 -6.00
C LEU A 242 10.26 -7.01 -6.27
N GLY A 243 10.25 -7.84 -5.22
CA GLY A 243 10.29 -9.29 -5.32
C GLY A 243 11.73 -9.83 -5.26
N ARG A 244 11.85 -11.12 -4.93
CA ARG A 244 13.16 -11.79 -4.75
C ARG A 244 13.77 -12.25 -6.07
N GLY A 245 15.11 -12.37 -6.08
CA GLY A 245 15.85 -12.98 -7.18
C GLY A 245 16.01 -12.09 -8.40
N ARG A 246 15.85 -10.79 -8.25
CA ARG A 246 16.01 -9.80 -9.32
C ARG A 246 17.47 -9.52 -9.61
N THR A 247 17.80 -9.41 -10.89
CA THR A 247 19.15 -9.05 -11.37
C THR A 247 19.27 -7.54 -11.69
N ASP A 248 18.14 -6.86 -11.94
CA ASP A 248 18.03 -5.46 -12.34
C ASP A 248 17.94 -4.45 -11.15
N LEU A 249 18.15 -4.92 -9.91
CA LEU A 249 17.94 -4.08 -8.72
C LEU A 249 18.80 -2.81 -8.72
N PHE A 250 20.07 -2.92 -9.12
CA PHE A 250 20.97 -1.80 -9.16
C PHE A 250 20.68 -0.85 -10.32
N ASP A 251 20.18 -1.36 -11.46
CA ASP A 251 19.70 -0.54 -12.57
C ASP A 251 18.49 0.31 -12.15
N ARG A 252 17.54 -0.29 -11.41
CA ARG A 252 16.39 0.42 -10.84
C ARG A 252 16.79 1.44 -9.78
N LEU A 253 17.79 1.14 -8.97
CA LEU A 253 18.36 2.09 -8.03
C LEU A 253 19.01 3.27 -8.77
N GLY A 254 19.80 2.98 -9.79
CA GLY A 254 20.47 3.98 -10.61
C GLY A 254 19.53 4.91 -11.39
N LEU A 255 18.31 4.44 -11.73
CA LEU A 255 17.28 5.32 -12.32
C LEU A 255 16.93 6.50 -11.40
N GLY A 256 16.83 6.28 -10.09
CA GLY A 256 16.58 7.35 -9.12
C GLY A 256 17.68 8.40 -9.07
N GLU A 257 18.95 7.99 -9.20
CA GLU A 257 20.12 8.89 -9.17
C GLU A 257 20.19 9.82 -10.39
N HIS A 258 19.54 9.46 -11.49
CA HIS A 258 19.56 10.20 -12.75
C HIS A 258 18.17 10.69 -13.17
N TRP A 259 17.21 10.65 -12.23
CA TRP A 259 15.86 11.07 -12.53
C TRP A 259 15.77 12.55 -12.86
N PRO A 260 15.03 12.97 -13.89
CA PRO A 260 14.91 14.37 -14.23
C PRO A 260 14.39 15.18 -13.06
N GLY A 261 15.05 16.27 -12.75
CA GLY A 261 14.64 17.15 -11.66
C GLY A 261 13.29 17.81 -11.95
N GLY A 262 12.31 17.53 -11.09
CA GLY A 262 11.07 18.30 -10.94
C GLY A 262 11.17 19.23 -9.72
N SER A 263 10.07 19.87 -9.36
CA SER A 263 9.96 20.54 -8.07
C SER A 263 8.61 20.15 -7.45
N PRO A 264 8.60 19.25 -6.46
CA PRO A 264 9.76 18.55 -5.85
C PRO A 264 10.42 17.52 -6.77
N SER A 265 11.72 17.24 -6.53
CA SER A 265 12.44 16.15 -7.19
C SER A 265 12.29 14.82 -6.42
N PHE A 266 12.60 13.71 -7.09
CA PHE A 266 12.62 12.40 -6.42
C PHE A 266 13.59 12.37 -5.23
N GLU A 267 14.79 12.97 -5.38
CA GLU A 267 15.82 13.03 -4.34
C GLU A 267 15.42 13.86 -3.11
N ASP A 268 14.47 14.80 -3.25
CA ASP A 268 13.96 15.57 -2.11
C ASP A 268 13.14 14.69 -1.15
N GLY A 269 12.48 13.64 -1.65
CA GLY A 269 11.70 12.69 -0.85
C GLY A 269 12.46 11.44 -0.47
N PHE A 270 13.25 10.91 -1.42
CA PHE A 270 13.99 9.65 -1.30
C PHE A 270 15.50 9.96 -1.42
N GLY A 271 16.18 9.96 -0.27
CA GLY A 271 17.61 10.22 -0.18
C GLY A 271 18.48 9.07 -0.68
N ALA A 272 19.66 8.91 -0.09
CA ALA A 272 20.62 7.87 -0.51
C ALA A 272 20.00 6.47 -0.53
N GLY A 273 20.00 5.84 -1.70
CA GLY A 273 19.47 4.49 -1.89
C GLY A 273 20.50 3.38 -1.63
N VAL A 274 20.07 2.29 -1.00
CA VAL A 274 20.89 1.09 -0.78
C VAL A 274 20.13 -0.14 -1.26
N GLY A 275 20.69 -0.88 -2.21
CA GLY A 275 20.11 -2.10 -2.76
C GLY A 275 20.56 -3.37 -2.04
N ASP A 276 19.62 -4.29 -1.74
CA ASP A 276 19.90 -5.66 -1.29
C ASP A 276 19.36 -6.66 -2.32
N PRO A 277 20.19 -7.17 -3.23
CA PRO A 277 19.76 -8.09 -4.27
C PRO A 277 19.30 -9.45 -3.73
N THR A 278 19.74 -9.83 -2.51
CA THR A 278 19.32 -11.10 -1.90
C THR A 278 17.84 -11.13 -1.58
N THR A 279 17.32 -9.99 -1.16
CA THR A 279 15.91 -9.84 -0.77
C THR A 279 15.06 -9.10 -1.80
N GLY A 280 15.66 -8.51 -2.84
CA GLY A 280 14.99 -7.69 -3.83
C GLY A 280 14.43 -6.38 -3.24
N ARG A 281 15.22 -5.74 -2.36
CA ARG A 281 14.83 -4.51 -1.64
C ARG A 281 15.77 -3.37 -1.94
N ILE A 282 15.20 -2.16 -1.99
CA ILE A 282 15.94 -0.91 -1.97
C ILE A 282 15.48 -0.15 -0.71
N GLY A 283 16.43 0.27 0.13
CA GLY A 283 16.18 1.17 1.25
C GLY A 283 16.57 2.59 0.88
N TYR A 284 15.77 3.57 1.27
CA TYR A 284 16.04 4.99 1.12
C TYR A 284 15.92 5.70 2.46
N ASP A 285 16.79 6.68 2.72
CA ASP A 285 16.54 7.68 3.76
C ASP A 285 15.37 8.57 3.33
N VAL A 286 14.50 8.94 4.26
CA VAL A 286 13.34 9.79 4.00
C VAL A 286 13.46 11.08 4.82
N PRO A 287 14.17 12.08 4.33
CA PRO A 287 14.36 13.35 5.06
C PRO A 287 13.07 14.15 5.18
N HIS A 288 12.14 13.99 4.23
CA HIS A 288 10.87 14.68 4.16
C HIS A 288 9.72 13.68 3.96
N PRO A 289 9.17 13.06 5.05
CA PRO A 289 8.19 11.97 4.93
C PRO A 289 6.93 12.34 4.14
N ALA A 290 6.37 13.52 4.35
CA ALA A 290 5.19 13.99 3.62
C ALA A 290 5.47 14.14 2.11
N LEU A 291 6.69 14.56 1.74
CA LEU A 291 7.07 14.68 0.35
C LEU A 291 7.23 13.31 -0.31
N ALA A 292 7.90 12.38 0.37
CA ALA A 292 8.05 11.00 -0.11
C ALA A 292 6.68 10.31 -0.29
N ALA A 293 5.74 10.54 0.63
CA ALA A 293 4.36 10.08 0.51
C ALA A 293 3.67 10.70 -0.72
N GLY A 294 3.83 12.01 -0.94
CA GLY A 294 3.28 12.70 -2.11
C GLY A 294 3.82 12.15 -3.43
N LEU A 295 5.14 11.94 -3.54
CA LEU A 295 5.77 11.32 -4.71
C LEU A 295 5.26 9.89 -4.94
N THR A 296 4.99 9.15 -3.85
CA THR A 296 4.44 7.81 -3.94
C THR A 296 2.99 7.82 -4.46
N LEU A 297 2.16 8.73 -3.95
CA LEU A 297 0.77 8.87 -4.38
C LEU A 297 0.64 9.35 -5.83
N THR A 298 1.61 10.11 -6.32
CA THR A 298 1.67 10.56 -7.72
C THR A 298 2.44 9.61 -8.63
N GLU A 299 2.84 8.44 -8.10
CA GLU A 299 3.59 7.40 -8.82
C GLU A 299 4.92 7.87 -9.42
N THR A 300 5.49 8.97 -8.91
CA THR A 300 6.81 9.47 -9.30
C THR A 300 7.90 8.58 -8.70
N LEU A 301 7.97 7.34 -9.19
CA LEU A 301 8.72 6.25 -8.60
C LEU A 301 9.66 5.58 -9.63
N PRO A 302 10.89 6.09 -9.84
CA PRO A 302 11.85 5.59 -10.82
C PRO A 302 12.08 4.08 -10.76
N PHE A 303 12.18 3.53 -9.55
CA PHE A 303 12.41 2.11 -9.33
C PHE A 303 11.23 1.20 -9.75
N GLY A 304 10.03 1.78 -9.91
CA GLY A 304 8.80 1.07 -10.28
C GLY A 304 8.49 1.05 -11.77
N VAL A 305 9.33 1.67 -12.61
CA VAL A 305 9.04 1.83 -14.05
C VAL A 305 8.98 0.51 -14.81
N CYS A 306 8.14 0.49 -15.85
CA CYS A 306 8.01 -0.62 -16.78
C CYS A 306 9.25 -0.79 -17.66
N ASN A 307 9.45 -2.01 -18.14
CA ASN A 307 10.47 -2.32 -19.15
C ASN A 307 9.99 -2.08 -20.60
N THR A 308 8.95 -1.29 -20.76
CA THR A 308 8.41 -0.85 -22.06
C THR A 308 8.33 0.66 -22.06
N VAL A 309 8.56 1.28 -23.22
CA VAL A 309 8.52 2.74 -23.38
C VAL A 309 7.40 3.12 -24.32
N THR A 310 6.50 3.98 -23.85
CA THR A 310 5.56 4.70 -24.69
C THR A 310 6.15 6.08 -24.95
N PRO A 311 6.41 6.46 -26.21
CA PRO A 311 7.00 7.77 -26.50
C PRO A 311 6.07 8.91 -26.08
N ILE A 312 6.60 9.89 -25.35
CA ILE A 312 5.89 11.14 -25.07
C ILE A 312 5.87 11.96 -26.36
N PRO A 313 4.69 12.39 -26.86
CA PRO A 313 4.64 13.17 -28.10
C PRO A 313 5.32 14.53 -27.93
N GLU A 314 6.11 14.92 -28.92
CA GLU A 314 6.62 16.29 -28.97
C GLU A 314 5.45 17.30 -29.07
N PRO A 315 5.54 18.45 -28.36
CA PRO A 315 4.53 19.48 -28.53
C PRO A 315 4.50 19.91 -30.00
N THR A 316 3.37 19.70 -30.65
CA THR A 316 3.14 20.24 -32.01
C THR A 316 3.22 21.75 -31.88
N GLY A 317 4.31 22.35 -32.40
CA GLY A 317 4.52 23.80 -32.41
C GLY A 317 3.32 24.52 -33.06
N PRO A 318 3.15 25.81 -32.71
CA PRO A 318 2.05 26.61 -33.20
C PRO A 318 2.05 26.80 -34.71
#